data_45fbec18c245e8269777a7e31f69ef8a
#
_entry.id   45fbec18c245e8269777a7e31f69ef8a
#
_cell.length_a   1.000
_cell.length_b   1.000
_cell.length_c   1.000
_cell.angle_alpha   90.00
_cell.angle_beta   90.00
_cell.angle_gamma   90.00
#
_symmetry.space_group_name_H-M   'P 1'
#
loop_
_entity.id
_entity.type
_entity.pdbx_description
1 polymer ?
#
loop_
_entity_poly.entity_id
_entity_poly.type
_entity_poly.pdbx_seq_one_letter_code
_entity_poly.pdbx_strand_id
1 'polypeptide(L)'
;MRSGEKPGTPVVKARCSANRLFLKNVLAQNSALCYNGKNKREAFGMKFRDTPMQNLVSIREKEVCAKVREMLLEGESLVAAYKTVRDQVVFTTHRIFMVDMQGLTGTRQEIFVLPYRKIQHFGILTTGFGDPVPSSRLTVCYADQHEMEFGFLADDENLIRVSRAISSCIL
;
A
#
# COMPACT_ATOMS: atom_id res chain seq x y z
N MET A 1 -10.37 -56.57 48.91
CA MET A 1 -8.91 -56.41 48.83
C MET A 1 -8.62 -55.28 47.87
N ARG A 2 -8.10 -54.17 48.42
CA ARG A 2 -7.29 -53.05 47.91
C ARG A 2 -7.50 -52.60 46.43
N SER A 3 -8.30 -51.65 46.19
CA SER A 3 -8.15 -50.22 45.86
C SER A 3 -6.76 -49.81 45.33
N GLY A 4 -6.71 -49.41 44.07
CA GLY A 4 -5.57 -48.77 43.39
C GLY A 4 -6.02 -47.43 42.83
N GLU A 5 -5.80 -46.35 43.60
CA GLU A 5 -5.92 -44.95 43.14
C GLU A 5 -4.83 -44.62 42.11
N LYS A 6 -5.23 -43.96 41.02
CA LYS A 6 -4.31 -43.34 40.07
C LYS A 6 -4.12 -41.87 40.49
N PRO A 7 -2.87 -41.36 40.58
CA PRO A 7 -2.63 -39.98 40.94
C PRO A 7 -3.00 -39.02 39.74
N GLY A 8 -3.74 -37.98 40.12
CA GLY A 8 -4.13 -36.91 39.22
C GLY A 8 -2.96 -36.03 38.79
N THR A 9 -2.91 -35.75 37.52
CA THR A 9 -1.99 -34.77 36.92
C THR A 9 -2.42 -33.34 37.31
N PRO A 10 -1.51 -32.48 37.76
CA PRO A 10 -1.87 -31.07 38.04
C PRO A 10 -2.10 -30.29 36.77
N VAL A 11 -3.31 -29.73 36.64
CA VAL A 11 -3.65 -28.77 35.61
C VAL A 11 -2.94 -27.45 35.93
N VAL A 12 -1.89 -27.15 35.18
CA VAL A 12 -1.21 -25.86 35.24
C VAL A 12 -2.11 -24.83 34.54
N LYS A 13 -2.87 -24.07 35.32
CA LYS A 13 -3.53 -22.86 34.86
C LYS A 13 -2.46 -21.80 34.60
N ALA A 14 -1.97 -21.70 33.37
CA ALA A 14 -1.15 -20.61 32.91
C ALA A 14 -1.99 -19.32 32.95
N ARG A 15 -1.62 -18.41 33.83
CA ARG A 15 -2.13 -17.05 33.93
C ARG A 15 -1.69 -16.25 32.71
N CYS A 16 -2.54 -16.15 31.73
CA CYS A 16 -2.37 -15.30 30.54
C CYS A 16 -3.04 -13.94 30.79
N SER A 17 -2.55 -13.16 31.76
CA SER A 17 -3.11 -11.82 32.04
C SER A 17 -2.12 -10.65 31.90
N ALA A 18 -0.84 -10.92 31.60
CA ALA A 18 0.18 -9.85 31.48
C ALA A 18 0.41 -9.34 30.06
N ASN A 19 -0.05 -10.07 29.03
CA ASN A 19 0.27 -9.73 27.63
C ASN A 19 -0.74 -8.79 26.93
N ARG A 20 -1.91 -8.56 27.54
CA ARG A 20 -2.93 -7.71 26.90
C ARG A 20 -2.65 -6.20 27.06
N LEU A 21 -1.95 -5.80 28.12
CA LEU A 21 -1.56 -4.40 28.30
C LEU A 21 -0.33 -4.02 27.46
N PHE A 22 0.61 -4.97 27.31
CA PHE A 22 1.82 -4.73 26.52
C PHE A 22 1.52 -4.61 25.04
N LEU A 23 0.64 -5.47 24.49
CA LEU A 23 0.19 -5.39 23.09
C LEU A 23 -0.62 -4.11 22.79
N LYS A 24 -1.46 -3.65 23.75
CA LYS A 24 -2.18 -2.38 23.59
C LYS A 24 -1.25 -1.18 23.58
N ASN A 25 -0.20 -1.17 24.39
CA ASN A 25 0.77 -0.08 24.41
C ASN A 25 1.68 -0.07 23.17
N VAL A 26 2.07 -1.23 22.65
CA VAL A 26 2.86 -1.32 21.40
C VAL A 26 2.04 -0.90 20.18
N LEU A 27 0.76 -1.29 20.12
CA LEU A 27 -0.14 -0.87 19.04
C LEU A 27 -0.53 0.62 19.16
N ALA A 28 -0.68 1.14 20.38
CA ALA A 28 -0.96 2.56 20.58
C ALA A 28 0.26 3.46 20.30
N GLN A 29 1.47 2.98 20.55
CA GLN A 29 2.69 3.70 20.21
C GLN A 29 2.98 3.68 18.71
N ASN A 30 2.68 2.59 18.00
CA ASN A 30 2.84 2.53 16.54
C ASN A 30 1.78 3.33 15.78
N SER A 31 0.55 3.46 16.30
CA SER A 31 -0.48 4.30 15.69
C SER A 31 -0.28 5.81 15.95
N ALA A 32 0.40 6.16 17.06
CA ALA A 32 0.72 7.57 17.36
C ALA A 32 1.96 8.07 16.60
N LEU A 33 2.82 7.18 16.10
CA LEU A 33 4.01 7.55 15.30
C LEU A 33 3.69 7.85 13.83
N CYS A 34 2.56 7.40 13.32
CA CYS A 34 2.13 7.70 11.94
C CYS A 34 1.37 9.04 11.80
N TYR A 35 1.04 9.76 12.89
CA TYR A 35 0.13 10.91 12.81
C TYR A 35 0.71 12.23 13.33
N ASN A 36 1.98 12.53 13.12
CA ASN A 36 2.49 13.88 13.42
C ASN A 36 3.60 14.32 12.45
N GLY A 37 3.24 14.39 11.16
CA GLY A 37 4.13 14.84 10.11
C GLY A 37 4.03 16.33 9.80
N LYS A 38 4.40 17.21 10.74
CA LYS A 38 4.83 18.57 10.40
C LYS A 38 6.33 18.70 10.63
N ASN A 39 7.12 18.00 9.85
CA ASN A 39 8.52 18.33 9.65
C ASN A 39 8.80 18.45 8.16
N LYS A 40 8.64 19.69 7.66
CA LYS A 40 9.22 20.14 6.41
C LYS A 40 10.76 19.99 6.50
N ARG A 41 11.26 18.85 6.07
CA ARG A 41 12.63 18.79 5.57
C ARG A 41 12.54 19.03 4.08
N GLU A 42 12.84 20.24 3.67
CA GLU A 42 13.11 20.59 2.28
C GLU A 42 14.36 19.84 1.83
N ALA A 43 14.16 18.57 1.44
CA ALA A 43 15.16 17.78 0.76
C ALA A 43 14.96 17.96 -0.73
N PHE A 44 15.80 18.79 -1.33
CA PHE A 44 16.09 18.83 -2.77
C PHE A 44 14.87 18.79 -3.69
N GLY A 45 14.11 19.89 -3.77
CA GLY A 45 13.29 20.25 -4.95
C GLY A 45 12.17 19.32 -5.41
N MET A 46 12.11 18.08 -4.99
CA MET A 46 11.03 17.14 -5.29
C MET A 46 9.94 17.27 -4.23
N LYS A 47 8.92 18.03 -4.54
CA LYS A 47 7.68 18.01 -3.73
C LYS A 47 6.96 16.70 -4.02
N PHE A 48 7.23 15.69 -3.22
CA PHE A 48 6.39 14.50 -3.18
C PHE A 48 4.95 14.98 -2.91
N ARG A 49 4.02 14.60 -3.75
CA ARG A 49 2.60 14.91 -3.50
C ARG A 49 2.13 14.07 -2.33
N ASP A 50 1.99 14.70 -1.16
CA ASP A 50 1.29 14.13 0.00
C ASP A 50 -0.23 14.02 -0.23
N THR A 51 -0.70 14.21 -1.46
CA THR A 51 -2.12 14.23 -1.78
C THR A 51 -2.56 12.85 -2.24
N PRO A 52 -3.56 12.23 -1.56
CA PRO A 52 -4.12 10.96 -1.99
C PRO A 52 -4.60 11.03 -3.44
N MET A 53 -4.28 10.03 -4.25
CA MET A 53 -4.81 9.91 -5.61
C MET A 53 -6.14 9.15 -5.56
N GLN A 54 -7.24 9.88 -5.76
CA GLN A 54 -8.59 9.36 -5.68
C GLN A 54 -9.22 9.23 -7.07
N ASN A 55 -10.27 8.39 -7.18
CA ASN A 55 -11.05 8.19 -8.40
C ASN A 55 -10.21 7.67 -9.59
N LEU A 56 -9.29 6.76 -9.28
CA LEU A 56 -8.46 6.10 -10.27
C LEU A 56 -9.32 5.13 -11.11
N VAL A 57 -9.31 5.33 -12.43
CA VAL A 57 -10.01 4.49 -13.40
C VAL A 57 -8.98 3.65 -14.15
N SER A 58 -9.23 2.35 -14.26
CA SER A 58 -8.36 1.41 -14.98
C SER A 58 -8.22 1.79 -16.45
N ILE A 59 -7.02 1.68 -17.00
CA ILE A 59 -6.70 1.94 -18.39
C ILE A 59 -5.95 0.76 -19.01
N ARG A 60 -6.04 0.66 -20.34
CA ARG A 60 -5.32 -0.36 -21.09
C ARG A 60 -3.85 0.03 -21.27
N GLU A 61 -3.01 -0.96 -21.48
CA GLU A 61 -1.56 -0.78 -21.68
C GLU A 61 -1.22 0.26 -22.78
N LYS A 62 -1.97 0.28 -23.87
CA LYS A 62 -1.78 1.25 -24.96
C LYS A 62 -2.04 2.71 -24.57
N GLU A 63 -2.78 2.94 -23.49
CA GLU A 63 -3.11 4.27 -22.96
C GLU A 63 -2.10 4.76 -21.93
N VAL A 64 -1.18 3.89 -21.52
CA VAL A 64 -0.09 4.25 -20.59
C VAL A 64 0.86 5.22 -21.28
N CYS A 65 1.34 6.20 -20.50
CA CYS A 65 2.33 7.18 -20.95
C CYS A 65 3.51 6.51 -21.66
N ALA A 66 3.84 6.98 -22.86
CA ALA A 66 4.93 6.41 -23.67
C ALA A 66 6.26 6.38 -22.93
N LYS A 67 6.58 7.45 -22.19
CA LYS A 67 7.82 7.53 -21.38
C LYS A 67 7.90 6.44 -20.32
N VAL A 68 6.78 6.09 -19.68
CA VAL A 68 6.76 4.99 -18.70
C VAL A 68 7.09 3.66 -19.39
N ARG A 69 6.52 3.41 -20.58
CA ARG A 69 6.81 2.19 -21.35
C ARG A 69 8.27 2.11 -21.78
N GLU A 70 8.89 3.22 -22.14
CA GLU A 70 10.31 3.32 -22.50
C GLU A 70 11.23 3.11 -21.27
N MET A 71 10.74 3.40 -20.07
CA MET A 71 11.50 3.22 -18.81
C MET A 71 11.43 1.80 -18.25
N LEU A 72 10.59 0.91 -18.80
CA LEU A 72 10.51 -0.47 -18.34
C LEU A 72 11.84 -1.19 -18.56
N LEU A 73 12.26 -1.94 -17.55
CA LEU A 73 13.46 -2.76 -17.62
C LEU A 73 13.17 -4.08 -18.34
N GLU A 74 14.22 -4.74 -18.81
CA GLU A 74 14.12 -6.11 -19.34
C GLU A 74 13.53 -7.04 -18.29
N GLY A 75 12.48 -7.79 -18.64
CA GLY A 75 11.74 -8.65 -17.72
C GLY A 75 10.73 -7.94 -16.81
N GLU A 76 10.66 -6.61 -16.83
CA GLU A 76 9.64 -5.85 -16.12
C GLU A 76 8.35 -5.78 -16.94
N SER A 77 7.23 -6.13 -16.34
CA SER A 77 5.92 -6.11 -17.00
C SER A 77 4.90 -5.25 -16.27
N LEU A 78 3.92 -4.75 -17.01
CA LEU A 78 2.79 -4.03 -16.46
C LEU A 78 1.85 -5.00 -15.72
N VAL A 79 1.47 -4.63 -14.51
CA VAL A 79 0.48 -5.37 -13.69
C VAL A 79 -0.89 -4.73 -13.81
N ALA A 80 -0.95 -3.42 -13.62
CA ALA A 80 -2.17 -2.61 -13.75
C ALA A 80 -1.80 -1.15 -14.02
N ALA A 81 -2.68 -0.42 -14.68
CA ALA A 81 -2.50 1.00 -14.92
C ALA A 81 -3.82 1.74 -14.74
N TYR A 82 -3.73 2.93 -14.19
CA TYR A 82 -4.88 3.77 -13.85
C TYR A 82 -4.63 5.22 -14.21
N LYS A 83 -5.72 5.96 -14.40
CA LYS A 83 -5.66 7.39 -14.58
C LYS A 83 -6.72 8.11 -13.74
N THR A 84 -6.41 9.34 -13.37
CA THR A 84 -7.38 10.37 -13.00
C THR A 84 -7.76 11.16 -14.27
N VAL A 85 -8.30 12.35 -14.13
CA VAL A 85 -8.54 13.24 -15.26
C VAL A 85 -7.24 13.60 -16.01
N ARG A 86 -6.10 13.71 -15.30
CA ARG A 86 -4.83 14.17 -15.86
C ARG A 86 -3.67 13.22 -15.59
N ASP A 87 -3.58 12.70 -14.39
CA ASP A 87 -2.43 11.96 -13.89
C ASP A 87 -2.61 10.45 -14.11
N GLN A 88 -1.50 9.72 -14.17
CA GLN A 88 -1.52 8.26 -14.29
C GLN A 88 -0.75 7.62 -13.15
N VAL A 89 -1.20 6.44 -12.73
CA VAL A 89 -0.45 5.53 -11.84
C VAL A 89 -0.31 4.20 -12.56
N VAL A 90 0.92 3.73 -12.66
CA VAL A 90 1.24 2.48 -13.35
C VAL A 90 1.97 1.56 -12.39
N PHE A 91 1.39 0.39 -12.14
CA PHE A 91 1.95 -0.67 -11.32
C PHE A 91 2.64 -1.69 -12.23
N THR A 92 3.91 -1.93 -11.97
CA THR A 92 4.69 -2.96 -12.67
C THR A 92 4.98 -4.14 -11.75
N THR A 93 5.78 -5.07 -12.18
CA THR A 93 6.26 -6.17 -11.35
C THR A 93 7.27 -5.73 -10.27
N HIS A 94 7.85 -4.51 -10.34
CA HIS A 94 8.94 -4.07 -9.47
C HIS A 94 8.72 -2.72 -8.78
N ARG A 95 7.88 -1.85 -9.34
CA ARG A 95 7.75 -0.46 -8.89
C ARG A 95 6.43 0.17 -9.30
N ILE A 96 6.13 1.32 -8.68
CA ILE A 96 5.02 2.19 -9.05
C ILE A 96 5.59 3.38 -9.83
N PHE A 97 4.99 3.71 -10.95
CA PHE A 97 5.21 4.98 -11.64
C PHE A 97 4.01 5.89 -11.39
N MET A 98 4.27 7.11 -10.97
CA MET A 98 3.28 8.17 -10.87
C MET A 98 3.63 9.23 -11.88
N VAL A 99 2.72 9.50 -12.80
CA VAL A 99 2.88 10.50 -13.86
C VAL A 99 2.00 11.69 -13.55
N ASP A 100 2.60 12.83 -13.26
CA ASP A 100 1.93 14.11 -13.07
C ASP A 100 2.03 14.94 -14.37
N MET A 101 0.88 15.24 -14.95
CA MET A 101 0.76 16.02 -16.16
C MET A 101 0.65 17.51 -15.81
N GLN A 102 1.73 18.26 -16.02
CA GLN A 102 1.79 19.67 -15.66
C GLN A 102 1.47 20.61 -16.84
N GLY A 103 0.91 21.79 -16.51
CA GLY A 103 0.59 22.83 -17.45
C GLY A 103 -0.73 22.62 -18.21
N LEU A 104 -1.20 23.65 -18.90
CA LEU A 104 -2.48 23.64 -19.67
C LEU A 104 -2.44 22.65 -20.85
N THR A 105 -1.28 22.47 -21.46
CA THR A 105 -1.09 21.61 -22.63
C THR A 105 -0.69 20.17 -22.28
N GLY A 106 -0.37 19.87 -21.00
CA GLY A 106 0.09 18.55 -20.55
C GLY A 106 1.43 18.10 -21.16
N THR A 107 2.20 19.00 -21.76
CA THR A 107 3.48 18.69 -22.41
C THR A 107 4.59 18.42 -21.39
N ARG A 108 4.52 19.06 -20.23
CA ARG A 108 5.46 18.81 -19.14
C ARG A 108 4.93 17.67 -18.26
N GLN A 109 5.74 16.64 -18.12
CA GLN A 109 5.42 15.47 -17.31
C GLN A 109 6.49 15.30 -16.23
N GLU A 110 6.03 15.08 -15.01
CA GLU A 110 6.88 14.68 -13.90
C GLU A 110 6.57 13.22 -13.58
N ILE A 111 7.61 12.38 -13.54
CA ILE A 111 7.46 10.94 -13.33
C ILE A 111 8.19 10.57 -12.04
N PHE A 112 7.43 10.14 -11.04
CA PHE A 112 7.95 9.58 -9.80
C PHE A 112 8.03 8.07 -9.91
N VAL A 113 9.14 7.50 -9.50
CA VAL A 113 9.39 6.06 -9.52
C VAL A 113 9.57 5.56 -8.10
N LEU A 114 8.72 4.66 -7.66
CA LEU A 114 8.61 4.16 -6.31
C LEU A 114 8.88 2.65 -6.27
N PRO A 115 10.11 2.21 -5.97
CA PRO A 115 10.45 0.80 -5.94
C PRO A 115 9.74 0.05 -4.81
N TYR A 116 9.16 -1.12 -5.09
CA TYR A 116 8.49 -1.94 -4.07
C TYR A 116 9.41 -2.35 -2.92
N ARG A 117 10.70 -2.55 -3.17
CA ARG A 117 11.70 -2.90 -2.14
C ARG A 117 11.86 -1.84 -1.04
N LYS A 118 11.31 -0.66 -1.23
CA LYS A 118 11.34 0.42 -0.23
C LYS A 118 10.04 0.51 0.57
N ILE A 119 9.03 -0.27 0.23
CA ILE A 119 7.77 -0.36 0.96
C ILE A 119 8.03 -1.17 2.25
N GLN A 120 7.66 -0.61 3.39
CA GLN A 120 7.72 -1.29 4.69
C GLN A 120 6.49 -2.16 4.92
N HIS A 121 5.33 -1.59 4.65
CA HIS A 121 4.06 -2.29 4.74
C HIS A 121 3.05 -1.65 3.80
N PHE A 122 2.00 -2.38 3.48
CA PHE A 122 0.88 -1.89 2.69
C PHE A 122 -0.42 -2.49 3.22
N GLY A 123 -1.52 -1.77 2.95
CA GLY A 123 -2.87 -2.21 3.28
C GLY A 123 -3.78 -2.13 2.06
N ILE A 124 -4.79 -3.00 2.03
CA ILE A 124 -5.84 -2.99 1.00
C ILE A 124 -7.18 -2.87 1.71
N LEU A 125 -8.02 -1.98 1.21
CA LEU A 125 -9.43 -1.92 1.52
C LEU A 125 -10.20 -2.29 0.25
N THR A 126 -10.98 -3.36 0.31
CA THR A 126 -11.83 -3.82 -0.80
C THR A 126 -13.23 -3.23 -0.68
N THR A 127 -13.95 -3.21 -1.78
CA THR A 127 -15.33 -2.77 -1.82
C THR A 127 -16.22 -3.60 -0.88
N GLY A 128 -17.04 -2.93 -0.06
CA GLY A 128 -18.02 -3.58 0.83
C GLY A 128 -19.32 -3.90 0.11
N PHE A 129 -20.03 -4.92 0.61
CA PHE A 129 -21.39 -5.23 0.13
C PHE A 129 -22.35 -4.11 0.52
N GLY A 130 -23.00 -3.50 -0.45
CA GLY A 130 -23.98 -2.42 -0.23
C GLY A 130 -23.39 -1.02 -0.21
N ASP A 131 -22.11 -0.84 -0.50
CA ASP A 131 -21.51 0.50 -0.66
C ASP A 131 -22.17 1.24 -1.82
N PRO A 132 -22.65 2.48 -1.59
CA PRO A 132 -23.33 3.26 -2.63
C PRO A 132 -22.40 3.65 -3.78
N VAL A 133 -21.11 3.76 -3.50
CA VAL A 133 -20.05 3.97 -4.50
C VAL A 133 -18.98 2.91 -4.25
N PRO A 134 -18.92 1.87 -5.08
CA PRO A 134 -17.90 0.85 -4.93
C PRO A 134 -16.51 1.46 -5.13
N SER A 135 -15.72 1.45 -4.07
CA SER A 135 -14.36 1.98 -4.06
C SER A 135 -13.43 1.05 -3.30
N SER A 136 -12.28 0.78 -3.88
CA SER A 136 -11.21 0.06 -3.23
C SER A 136 -10.00 0.98 -3.03
N ARG A 137 -9.13 0.63 -2.08
CA ARG A 137 -8.01 1.47 -1.71
C ARG A 137 -6.76 0.64 -1.46
N LEU A 138 -5.64 1.15 -1.93
CA LEU A 138 -4.30 0.68 -1.61
C LEU A 138 -3.58 1.78 -0.84
N THR A 139 -3.07 1.46 0.33
CA THR A 139 -2.19 2.33 1.11
C THR A 139 -0.82 1.69 1.17
N VAL A 140 0.24 2.42 0.83
CA VAL A 140 1.63 1.98 0.91
C VAL A 140 2.43 2.92 1.81
N CYS A 141 3.23 2.35 2.71
CA CYS A 141 4.08 3.10 3.63
C CYS A 141 5.56 2.81 3.33
N TYR A 142 6.35 3.86 3.17
CA TYR A 142 7.78 3.81 2.90
C TYR A 142 8.60 4.04 4.18
N ALA A 143 9.88 3.67 4.16
CA ALA A 143 10.78 3.70 5.31
C ALA A 143 10.96 5.08 5.97
N ASP A 144 10.68 6.15 5.24
CA ASP A 144 10.72 7.54 5.70
C ASP A 144 9.40 8.04 6.29
N GLN A 145 8.47 7.12 6.56
CA GLN A 145 7.10 7.38 7.05
C GLN A 145 6.21 8.14 6.05
N HIS A 146 6.59 8.20 4.78
CA HIS A 146 5.69 8.66 3.75
C HIS A 146 4.64 7.60 3.44
N GLU A 147 3.40 7.96 3.66
CA GLU A 147 2.24 7.15 3.34
C GLU A 147 1.60 7.67 2.06
N MET A 148 1.33 6.77 1.15
CA MET A 148 0.66 7.08 -0.12
C MET A 148 -0.62 6.28 -0.24
N GLU A 149 -1.69 6.95 -0.59
CA GLU A 149 -3.01 6.36 -0.74
C GLU A 149 -3.48 6.47 -2.19
N PHE A 150 -3.95 5.33 -2.71
CA PHE A 150 -4.53 5.21 -4.03
C PHE A 150 -5.96 4.69 -3.92
N GLY A 151 -6.94 5.49 -4.33
CA GLY A 151 -8.35 5.14 -4.33
C GLY A 151 -8.84 4.79 -5.73
N PHE A 152 -9.36 3.58 -5.93
CA PHE A 152 -9.80 3.04 -7.21
C PHE A 152 -11.31 2.96 -7.28
N LEU A 153 -11.88 3.16 -8.47
CA LEU A 153 -13.28 2.91 -8.72
C LEU A 153 -13.46 1.44 -9.12
N ALA A 154 -14.02 0.66 -8.19
CA ALA A 154 -14.48 -0.73 -8.39
C ALA A 154 -13.50 -1.65 -9.15
N ASP A 155 -12.29 -1.85 -8.62
CA ASP A 155 -11.29 -2.70 -9.29
C ASP A 155 -10.52 -3.60 -8.31
N ASP A 156 -11.25 -4.45 -7.59
CA ASP A 156 -10.68 -5.34 -6.58
C ASP A 156 -9.77 -6.43 -7.19
N GLU A 157 -10.07 -6.89 -8.40
CA GLU A 157 -9.27 -7.94 -9.05
C GLU A 157 -7.85 -7.47 -9.38
N ASN A 158 -7.71 -6.31 -10.00
CA ASN A 158 -6.38 -5.75 -10.27
C ASN A 158 -5.66 -5.37 -8.99
N LEU A 159 -6.38 -4.93 -7.95
CA LEU A 159 -5.79 -4.62 -6.65
C LEU A 159 -5.14 -5.85 -6.01
N ILE A 160 -5.77 -7.03 -6.12
CA ILE A 160 -5.17 -8.30 -5.69
C ILE A 160 -3.92 -8.63 -6.53
N ARG A 161 -3.91 -8.39 -7.83
CA ARG A 161 -2.73 -8.60 -8.68
C ARG A 161 -1.59 -7.66 -8.28
N VAL A 162 -1.87 -6.39 -8.03
CA VAL A 162 -0.90 -5.40 -7.54
C VAL A 162 -0.33 -5.82 -6.19
N SER A 163 -1.18 -6.26 -5.25
CA SER A 163 -0.72 -6.69 -3.93
C SER A 163 0.23 -7.89 -3.99
N ARG A 164 -0.03 -8.84 -4.90
CA ARG A 164 0.88 -9.97 -5.14
C ARG A 164 2.24 -9.51 -5.68
N ALA A 165 2.23 -8.56 -6.63
CA ALA A 165 3.47 -7.99 -7.17
C ALA A 165 4.29 -7.27 -6.08
N ILE A 166 3.64 -6.48 -5.22
CA ILE A 166 4.29 -5.83 -4.07
C ILE A 166 4.87 -6.89 -3.13
N SER A 167 4.06 -7.87 -2.71
CA SER A 167 4.49 -8.92 -1.78
C SER A 167 5.69 -9.71 -2.30
N SER A 168 5.73 -10.01 -3.59
CA SER A 168 6.85 -10.76 -4.20
C SER A 168 8.19 -10.01 -4.17
N CYS A 169 8.17 -8.70 -3.93
CA CYS A 169 9.37 -7.87 -3.87
C CYS A 169 9.83 -7.56 -2.44
N ILE A 170 8.94 -7.65 -1.45
CA ILE A 170 9.24 -7.29 -0.05
C ILE A 170 9.43 -8.50 0.86
N LEU A 171 8.98 -9.68 0.44
CA LEU A 171 9.19 -10.97 1.12
C LEU A 171 10.39 -11.71 0.54
#